data_7380f24b4e6136243e0eb5f89b2e7dcd
#
_entry.id   7380f24b4e6136243e0eb5f89b2e7dcd
#
_cell.length_a   1.000
_cell.length_b   1.000
_cell.length_c   1.000
_cell.angle_alpha   90.00
_cell.angle_beta   90.00
_cell.angle_gamma   90.00
#
_symmetry.space_group_name_H-M   'P 1'
#
loop_
_entity.id
_entity.type
_entity.pdbx_description
1 polymer ?
#
loop_
_entity_poly.entity_id
_entity_poly.type
_entity_poly.pdbx_seq_one_letter_code
_entity_poly.pdbx_strand_id
1 'polypeptide(L)'
;IPNILFNIIQIIGQYLIQINNISSTSSLIRYIICIFVNMMYQKSIQDFILEYSDFDTNKLRLKNIQADFDVAWAIQQIEARKKIRDKLPTWASNMNIVFPSILSTEQCSSELTARYKQNLIIPGDTVDLTGGLGVDSFFFSQKSDHVVYVEQLAEYCRAAKQNFKNLCTDNITVTHDDCINFLQNNDRHFQNIYIDPARRGSCNKRIFAIDECEPNVIELMPVLFQCGKRIIIKVSPMVDITATLS
;
A
#
# COMPACT_ATOMS: atom_id res chain seq x y z
N ILE A 1 7.14 -33.86 -4.43
CA ILE A 1 5.94 -33.01 -4.61
C ILE A 1 6.26 -31.78 -5.50
N PRO A 2 7.41 -31.03 -5.35
CA PRO A 2 7.71 -29.89 -6.20
C PRO A 2 7.77 -30.20 -7.70
N ASN A 3 8.35 -31.31 -8.09
CA ASN A 3 8.49 -31.73 -9.48
C ASN A 3 7.15 -32.08 -10.17
N ILE A 4 6.14 -32.48 -9.41
CA ILE A 4 4.81 -32.78 -9.95
C ILE A 4 4.09 -31.48 -10.28
N LEU A 5 4.21 -30.46 -9.42
CA LEU A 5 3.58 -29.15 -9.61
C LEU A 5 4.20 -28.40 -10.80
N PHE A 6 5.53 -28.41 -10.90
CA PHE A 6 6.25 -27.83 -12.04
C PHE A 6 5.85 -28.49 -13.36
N ASN A 7 5.73 -29.81 -13.40
CA ASN A 7 5.26 -30.54 -14.58
C ASN A 7 3.79 -30.20 -14.90
N ILE A 8 2.93 -30.03 -13.90
CA ILE A 8 1.53 -29.63 -14.10
C ILE A 8 1.45 -28.20 -14.68
N ILE A 9 2.25 -27.26 -14.16
CA ILE A 9 2.29 -25.87 -14.68
C ILE A 9 2.86 -25.85 -16.11
N GLN A 10 3.91 -26.62 -16.40
CA GLN A 10 4.44 -26.77 -17.75
C GLN A 10 3.40 -27.40 -18.70
N ILE A 11 2.71 -28.44 -18.24
CA ILE A 11 1.64 -29.09 -19.00
C ILE A 11 0.50 -28.12 -19.23
N ILE A 12 0.05 -27.38 -18.22
CA ILE A 12 -1.00 -26.35 -18.37
C ILE A 12 -0.52 -25.24 -19.30
N GLY A 13 0.73 -24.80 -19.20
CA GLY A 13 1.34 -23.81 -20.11
C GLY A 13 1.37 -24.31 -21.56
N GLN A 14 1.75 -25.55 -21.78
CA GLN A 14 1.72 -26.19 -23.13
C GLN A 14 0.28 -26.37 -23.63
N TYR A 15 -0.66 -26.74 -22.76
CA TYR A 15 -2.08 -26.80 -23.09
C TYR A 15 -2.67 -25.42 -23.41
N LEU A 16 -2.27 -24.36 -22.70
CA LEU A 16 -2.68 -22.98 -23.01
C LEU A 16 -2.19 -22.52 -24.39
N ILE A 17 -0.97 -22.90 -24.77
CA ILE A 17 -0.43 -22.66 -26.12
C ILE A 17 -1.22 -23.47 -27.18
N GLN A 18 -1.55 -24.73 -26.90
CA GLN A 18 -2.40 -25.55 -27.78
C GLN A 18 -3.85 -25.04 -27.85
N ILE A 19 -4.43 -24.60 -26.73
CA ILE A 19 -5.79 -24.04 -26.65
C ILE A 19 -5.91 -22.72 -27.42
N ASN A 20 -4.83 -21.91 -27.47
CA ASN A 20 -4.80 -20.71 -28.30
C ASN A 20 -4.92 -21.01 -29.80
N ASN A 21 -4.57 -22.23 -30.21
CA ASN A 21 -4.69 -22.71 -31.58
C ASN A 21 -6.04 -23.40 -31.88
N ILE A 22 -6.90 -23.64 -30.86
CA ILE A 22 -8.23 -24.25 -31.02
C ILE A 22 -9.27 -23.15 -30.91
N SER A 23 -9.83 -22.76 -32.03
CA SER A 23 -10.81 -21.68 -32.17
C SER A 23 -12.18 -21.93 -31.49
N SER A 24 -12.37 -23.04 -30.80
CA SER A 24 -13.66 -23.49 -30.26
C SER A 24 -13.75 -23.61 -28.73
N THR A 25 -12.69 -23.31 -27.96
CA THR A 25 -12.79 -23.31 -26.49
C THR A 25 -13.50 -22.06 -25.99
N SER A 26 -14.58 -22.26 -25.22
CA SER A 26 -15.37 -21.16 -24.70
C SER A 26 -14.50 -20.22 -23.87
N SER A 27 -14.74 -18.91 -23.97
CA SER A 27 -14.06 -17.86 -23.17
C SER A 27 -14.10 -18.18 -21.67
N LEU A 28 -15.11 -18.90 -21.21
CA LEU A 28 -15.28 -19.34 -19.83
C LEU A 28 -14.17 -20.34 -19.39
N ILE A 29 -13.82 -21.31 -20.22
CA ILE A 29 -12.77 -22.31 -19.89
C ILE A 29 -11.42 -21.60 -19.76
N ARG A 30 -11.09 -20.69 -20.68
CA ARG A 30 -9.85 -19.89 -20.60
C ARG A 30 -9.80 -19.05 -19.33
N TYR A 31 -10.90 -18.42 -18.97
CA TYR A 31 -11.03 -17.63 -17.76
C TYR A 31 -10.84 -18.46 -16.49
N ILE A 32 -11.46 -19.64 -16.40
CA ILE A 32 -11.32 -20.58 -15.29
C ILE A 32 -9.87 -21.06 -15.15
N ILE A 33 -9.20 -21.40 -16.26
CA ILE A 33 -7.80 -21.84 -16.25
C ILE A 33 -6.89 -20.70 -15.78
N CYS A 34 -7.08 -19.47 -16.26
CA CYS A 34 -6.32 -18.31 -15.80
C CYS A 34 -6.49 -18.05 -14.30
N ILE A 35 -7.72 -18.17 -13.78
CA ILE A 35 -7.96 -18.04 -12.33
C ILE A 35 -7.21 -19.13 -11.57
N PHE A 36 -7.33 -20.38 -12.00
CA PHE A 36 -6.69 -21.52 -11.33
C PHE A 36 -5.15 -21.39 -11.32
N VAL A 37 -4.54 -21.03 -12.44
CA VAL A 37 -3.08 -20.81 -12.54
C VAL A 37 -2.66 -19.67 -11.62
N ASN A 38 -3.41 -18.55 -11.59
CA ASN A 38 -3.12 -17.43 -10.72
C ASN A 38 -3.25 -17.80 -9.24
N MET A 39 -4.27 -18.57 -8.88
CA MET A 39 -4.43 -19.08 -7.49
C MET A 39 -3.27 -19.98 -7.07
N MET A 40 -2.82 -20.88 -7.94
CA MET A 40 -1.69 -21.77 -7.66
C MET A 40 -0.37 -20.99 -7.51
N TYR A 41 -0.14 -20.00 -8.38
CA TYR A 41 1.01 -19.11 -8.32
C TYR A 41 1.02 -18.29 -7.02
N GLN A 42 -0.11 -17.71 -6.63
CA GLN A 42 -0.25 -16.98 -5.37
C GLN A 42 -0.01 -17.89 -4.17
N LYS A 43 -0.50 -19.12 -4.20
CA LYS A 43 -0.30 -20.09 -3.13
C LYS A 43 1.16 -20.47 -2.97
N SER A 44 1.90 -20.72 -4.07
CA SER A 44 3.33 -21.07 -3.98
C SER A 44 4.18 -19.97 -3.38
N ILE A 45 3.86 -18.70 -3.68
CA ILE A 45 4.49 -17.52 -3.07
C ILE A 45 4.17 -17.44 -1.57
N GLN A 46 2.91 -17.63 -1.18
CA GLN A 46 2.50 -17.59 0.22
C GLN A 46 3.16 -18.70 1.03
N ASP A 47 3.21 -19.91 0.49
CA ASP A 47 3.86 -21.05 1.13
C ASP A 47 5.37 -20.79 1.35
N PHE A 48 6.03 -20.18 0.36
CA PHE A 48 7.42 -19.73 0.48
C PHE A 48 7.59 -18.67 1.58
N ILE A 49 6.75 -17.65 1.60
CA ILE A 49 6.80 -16.60 2.62
C ILE A 49 6.59 -17.19 4.02
N LEU A 50 5.68 -18.14 4.19
CA LEU A 50 5.44 -18.80 5.46
C LEU A 50 6.61 -19.68 5.88
N GLU A 51 7.16 -20.51 4.98
CA GLU A 51 8.28 -21.41 5.24
C GLU A 51 9.52 -20.64 5.73
N TYR A 52 9.79 -19.47 5.09
CA TYR A 52 10.97 -18.67 5.42
C TYR A 52 10.67 -17.46 6.32
N SER A 53 9.49 -17.42 6.94
CA SER A 53 9.05 -16.27 7.77
C SER A 53 10.02 -15.89 8.89
N ASP A 54 10.70 -16.84 9.51
CA ASP A 54 11.67 -16.61 10.58
C ASP A 54 13.13 -16.67 10.12
N PHE A 55 13.36 -16.94 8.83
CA PHE A 55 14.71 -17.11 8.32
C PHE A 55 15.41 -15.74 8.14
N ASP A 56 16.76 -15.72 8.31
CA ASP A 56 17.56 -14.52 8.02
C ASP A 56 17.49 -14.18 6.52
N THR A 57 16.87 -13.06 6.19
CA THR A 57 16.63 -12.64 4.80
C THR A 57 17.92 -12.33 4.03
N ASN A 58 19.00 -11.90 4.74
CA ASN A 58 20.30 -11.68 4.10
C ASN A 58 20.93 -13.02 3.67
N LYS A 59 20.84 -14.04 4.54
CA LYS A 59 21.28 -15.40 4.18
C LYS A 59 20.41 -16.01 3.11
N LEU A 60 19.11 -15.70 3.11
CA LEU A 60 18.18 -16.21 2.10
C LEU A 60 18.48 -15.64 0.70
N ARG A 61 18.86 -14.36 0.61
CA ARG A 61 19.28 -13.72 -0.64
C ARG A 61 20.53 -14.34 -1.27
N LEU A 62 21.39 -14.97 -0.46
CA LEU A 62 22.61 -15.64 -0.93
C LEU A 62 22.36 -17.06 -1.43
N LYS A 63 21.18 -17.63 -1.16
CA LYS A 63 20.82 -18.96 -1.63
C LYS A 63 20.36 -18.91 -3.09
N ASN A 64 20.85 -19.85 -3.90
CA ASN A 64 20.36 -20.04 -5.27
C ASN A 64 19.05 -20.85 -5.22
N ILE A 65 17.93 -20.15 -5.01
CA ILE A 65 16.60 -20.75 -4.93
C ILE A 65 15.96 -20.72 -6.31
N GLN A 66 15.59 -21.92 -6.81
CA GLN A 66 14.85 -22.05 -8.04
C GLN A 66 13.35 -22.08 -7.75
N ALA A 67 12.61 -21.15 -8.30
CA ALA A 67 11.17 -21.04 -8.16
C ALA A 67 10.54 -20.51 -9.47
N ASP A 68 9.25 -20.67 -9.61
CA ASP A 68 8.44 -20.16 -10.73
C ASP A 68 7.91 -18.74 -10.49
N PHE A 69 8.39 -18.08 -9.44
CA PHE A 69 8.04 -16.72 -9.04
C PHE A 69 9.29 -15.88 -8.74
N ASP A 70 9.09 -14.57 -8.60
CA ASP A 70 10.14 -13.63 -8.21
C ASP A 70 10.53 -13.85 -6.74
N VAL A 71 11.63 -14.58 -6.54
CA VAL A 71 12.20 -14.90 -5.22
C VAL A 71 12.66 -13.64 -4.49
N ALA A 72 13.21 -12.64 -5.20
CA ALA A 72 13.68 -11.40 -4.59
C ALA A 72 12.50 -10.61 -4.03
N TRP A 73 11.40 -10.55 -4.76
CA TRP A 73 10.15 -9.94 -4.28
C TRP A 73 9.57 -10.72 -3.08
N ALA A 74 9.55 -12.04 -3.12
CA ALA A 74 9.06 -12.85 -2.01
C ALA A 74 9.90 -12.64 -0.72
N ILE A 75 11.23 -12.55 -0.84
CA ILE A 75 12.13 -12.22 0.27
C ILE A 75 11.84 -10.81 0.81
N GLN A 76 11.57 -9.83 -0.06
CA GLN A 76 11.15 -8.48 0.35
C GLN A 76 9.85 -8.54 1.17
N GLN A 77 8.87 -9.36 0.76
CA GLN A 77 7.62 -9.54 1.52
C GLN A 77 7.87 -10.15 2.91
N ILE A 78 8.81 -11.10 3.04
CA ILE A 78 9.22 -11.68 4.34
C ILE A 78 9.83 -10.58 5.22
N GLU A 79 10.76 -9.80 4.69
CA GLU A 79 11.41 -8.72 5.43
C GLU A 79 10.43 -7.64 5.87
N ALA A 80 9.54 -7.22 4.97
CA ALA A 80 8.49 -6.25 5.25
C ALA A 80 7.59 -6.70 6.40
N ARG A 81 7.14 -7.97 6.37
CA ARG A 81 6.29 -8.55 7.43
C ARG A 81 6.99 -8.60 8.77
N LYS A 82 8.28 -8.94 8.80
CA LYS A 82 9.08 -8.92 10.04
C LYS A 82 9.15 -7.53 10.64
N LYS A 83 9.46 -6.51 9.83
CA LYS A 83 9.58 -5.12 10.27
C LYS A 83 8.28 -4.53 10.80
N ILE A 84 7.16 -4.95 10.23
CA ILE A 84 5.86 -4.37 10.54
C ILE A 84 5.08 -5.16 11.62
N ARG A 85 5.55 -6.33 12.01
CA ARG A 85 4.83 -7.28 12.90
C ARG A 85 4.27 -6.62 14.16
N ASP A 86 5.09 -5.85 14.86
CA ASP A 86 4.69 -5.20 16.11
C ASP A 86 3.90 -3.89 15.87
N LYS A 87 4.11 -3.28 14.72
CA LYS A 87 3.53 -2.00 14.34
C LYS A 87 2.14 -2.14 13.72
N LEU A 88 1.94 -3.16 12.89
CA LEU A 88 0.69 -3.49 12.20
C LEU A 88 0.44 -5.00 12.23
N PRO A 89 0.15 -5.59 13.39
CA PRO A 89 0.04 -7.05 13.54
C PRO A 89 -1.06 -7.64 12.65
N THR A 90 -2.19 -6.96 12.46
CA THR A 90 -3.29 -7.42 11.62
C THR A 90 -2.91 -7.47 10.13
N TRP A 91 -2.12 -6.50 9.65
CA TRP A 91 -1.63 -6.49 8.28
C TRP A 91 -0.49 -7.49 8.06
N ALA A 92 0.42 -7.60 9.03
CA ALA A 92 1.55 -8.53 8.95
C ALA A 92 1.11 -10.00 8.89
N SER A 93 0.04 -10.36 9.60
CA SER A 93 -0.51 -11.72 9.64
C SER A 93 -1.39 -12.05 8.42
N ASN A 94 -1.90 -11.06 7.72
CA ASN A 94 -2.72 -11.29 6.53
C ASN A 94 -1.82 -11.54 5.31
N MET A 95 -1.78 -12.80 4.85
CA MET A 95 -0.93 -13.22 3.72
C MET A 95 -1.31 -12.59 2.38
N ASN A 96 -2.50 -12.03 2.26
CA ASN A 96 -2.96 -11.35 1.04
C ASN A 96 -2.54 -9.88 0.97
N ILE A 97 -1.97 -9.32 2.05
CA ILE A 97 -1.44 -7.96 2.04
C ILE A 97 -0.09 -7.92 1.33
N VAL A 98 0.07 -6.94 0.47
CA VAL A 98 1.27 -6.66 -0.31
C VAL A 98 1.95 -5.40 0.23
N PHE A 99 3.25 -5.48 0.46
CA PHE A 99 4.09 -4.36 0.87
C PHE A 99 4.92 -3.89 -0.34
N PRO A 100 4.68 -2.69 -0.87
CA PRO A 100 5.35 -2.22 -2.10
C PRO A 100 6.85 -2.05 -1.90
N SER A 101 7.29 -1.66 -0.70
CA SER A 101 8.71 -1.52 -0.35
C SER A 101 8.94 -1.72 1.14
N ILE A 102 10.20 -1.94 1.52
CA ILE A 102 10.60 -1.96 2.93
C ILE A 102 10.40 -0.58 3.55
N LEU A 103 10.72 0.49 2.81
CA LEU A 103 10.55 1.87 3.26
C LEU A 103 9.10 2.18 3.63
N SER A 104 8.13 1.68 2.85
CA SER A 104 6.70 1.87 3.15
C SER A 104 6.31 1.29 4.53
N THR A 105 6.94 0.19 4.96
CA THR A 105 6.70 -0.41 6.26
C THR A 105 7.34 0.38 7.41
N GLU A 106 8.48 1.00 7.15
CA GLU A 106 9.17 1.84 8.14
C GLU A 106 8.42 3.14 8.40
N GLN A 107 7.93 3.78 7.34
CA GLN A 107 7.31 5.11 7.40
C GLN A 107 5.81 5.09 7.73
N CYS A 108 5.08 4.00 7.49
CA CYS A 108 3.64 3.96 7.75
C CYS A 108 3.30 4.18 9.23
N SER A 109 2.07 4.55 9.49
CA SER A 109 1.51 4.62 10.84
C SER A 109 1.43 3.25 11.50
N SER A 110 1.56 3.19 12.82
CA SER A 110 1.18 1.99 13.57
C SER A 110 -0.35 1.85 13.59
N GLU A 111 -0.82 0.62 13.79
CA GLU A 111 -2.25 0.35 13.92
C GLU A 111 -2.90 1.18 15.04
N LEU A 112 -2.21 1.29 16.18
CA LEU A 112 -2.69 2.09 17.32
C LEU A 112 -2.78 3.59 16.95
N THR A 113 -1.77 4.13 16.27
CA THR A 113 -1.76 5.53 15.85
C THR A 113 -2.84 5.81 14.79
N ALA A 114 -3.04 4.90 13.85
CA ALA A 114 -4.07 5.05 12.82
C ALA A 114 -5.49 4.98 13.44
N ARG A 115 -5.71 4.08 14.39
CA ARG A 115 -6.96 4.02 15.18
C ARG A 115 -7.21 5.29 15.99
N TYR A 116 -6.16 5.89 16.57
CA TYR A 116 -6.30 7.18 17.24
C TYR A 116 -6.71 8.28 16.26
N LYS A 117 -6.03 8.40 15.13
CA LYS A 117 -6.33 9.40 14.10
C LYS A 117 -7.73 9.25 13.51
N GLN A 118 -8.22 8.01 13.38
CA GLN A 118 -9.60 7.72 12.98
C GLN A 118 -10.63 8.48 13.81
N ASN A 119 -10.37 8.72 15.11
CA ASN A 119 -11.29 9.45 15.98
C ASN A 119 -11.31 10.96 15.71
N LEU A 120 -10.36 11.47 14.92
CA LEU A 120 -10.34 12.86 14.49
C LEU A 120 -11.22 13.09 13.25
N ILE A 121 -11.65 12.05 12.57
CA ILE A 121 -12.49 12.10 11.38
C ILE A 121 -13.94 12.42 11.79
N ILE A 122 -14.54 13.42 11.13
CA ILE A 122 -15.98 13.71 11.20
C ILE A 122 -16.70 13.04 10.03
N PRO A 123 -18.00 12.66 10.17
CA PRO A 123 -18.76 12.03 9.09
C PRO A 123 -18.72 12.83 7.80
N GLY A 124 -18.62 12.15 6.68
CA GLY A 124 -18.53 12.70 5.33
C GLY A 124 -17.32 12.21 4.57
N ASP A 125 -17.05 12.80 3.41
CA ASP A 125 -15.93 12.40 2.54
C ASP A 125 -14.58 12.86 3.11
N THR A 126 -13.60 11.98 3.02
CA THR A 126 -12.22 12.23 3.46
C THR A 126 -11.27 12.10 2.27
N VAL A 127 -10.28 12.97 2.18
CA VAL A 127 -9.12 12.78 1.29
C VAL A 127 -7.84 12.61 2.10
N ASP A 128 -7.08 11.58 1.77
CA ASP A 128 -5.70 11.36 2.24
C ASP A 128 -4.76 11.73 1.11
N LEU A 129 -4.10 12.89 1.24
CA LEU A 129 -3.22 13.46 0.22
C LEU A 129 -1.82 12.83 0.17
N THR A 130 -1.52 11.94 1.10
CA THR A 130 -0.19 11.31 1.28
C THR A 130 -0.35 9.82 1.60
N GLY A 131 -1.04 9.11 0.72
CA GLY A 131 -1.56 7.75 0.95
C GLY A 131 -0.57 6.72 1.46
N GLY A 132 0.65 6.69 0.92
CA GLY A 132 1.70 5.78 1.35
C GLY A 132 1.28 4.30 1.29
N LEU A 133 1.49 3.56 2.39
CA LEU A 133 1.04 2.16 2.50
C LEU A 133 -0.50 2.02 2.57
N GLY A 134 -1.23 3.11 2.84
CA GLY A 134 -2.69 3.12 2.91
C GLY A 134 -3.28 2.80 4.28
N VAL A 135 -2.45 2.71 5.32
CA VAL A 135 -2.91 2.34 6.67
C VAL A 135 -3.90 3.37 7.21
N ASP A 136 -3.57 4.66 7.12
CA ASP A 136 -4.43 5.74 7.61
C ASP A 136 -5.74 5.81 6.83
N SER A 137 -5.66 5.75 5.50
CA SER A 137 -6.85 5.69 4.63
C SER A 137 -7.78 4.52 4.96
N PHE A 138 -7.22 3.33 5.26
CA PHE A 138 -8.00 2.18 5.69
C PHE A 138 -8.78 2.44 6.98
N PHE A 139 -8.13 3.04 8.00
CA PHE A 139 -8.81 3.36 9.24
C PHE A 139 -9.81 4.50 9.07
N PHE A 140 -9.52 5.51 8.24
CA PHE A 140 -10.44 6.59 7.94
C PHE A 140 -11.70 6.09 7.25
N SER A 141 -11.60 5.08 6.38
CA SER A 141 -12.75 4.52 5.66
C SER A 141 -13.82 3.94 6.58
N GLN A 142 -13.45 3.57 7.81
CA GLN A 142 -14.39 3.05 8.80
C GLN A 142 -15.27 4.15 9.45
N LYS A 143 -14.96 5.42 9.20
CA LYS A 143 -15.68 6.60 9.75
C LYS A 143 -16.15 7.56 8.68
N SER A 144 -15.60 7.47 7.47
CA SER A 144 -15.95 8.32 6.34
C SER A 144 -17.00 7.65 5.46
N ASP A 145 -17.82 8.45 4.80
CA ASP A 145 -18.74 7.95 3.77
C ASP A 145 -17.93 7.43 2.59
N HIS A 146 -16.92 8.17 2.18
CA HIS A 146 -15.96 7.79 1.14
C HIS A 146 -14.57 8.35 1.45
N VAL A 147 -13.52 7.61 1.06
CA VAL A 147 -12.13 8.05 1.16
C VAL A 147 -11.51 8.13 -0.23
N VAL A 148 -10.87 9.26 -0.53
CA VAL A 148 -9.98 9.38 -1.68
C VAL A 148 -8.54 9.26 -1.18
N TYR A 149 -7.87 8.20 -1.57
CA TYR A 149 -6.46 7.96 -1.33
C TYR A 149 -5.66 8.51 -2.50
N VAL A 150 -4.75 9.47 -2.27
CA VAL A 150 -3.88 10.08 -3.28
C VAL A 150 -2.43 9.71 -3.02
N GLU A 151 -1.74 9.19 -4.04
CA GLU A 151 -0.35 8.75 -3.93
C GLU A 151 0.36 8.92 -5.28
N GLN A 152 1.57 9.48 -5.24
CA GLN A 152 2.38 9.76 -6.42
C GLN A 152 3.11 8.54 -6.99
N LEU A 153 3.35 7.50 -6.17
CA LEU A 153 4.08 6.31 -6.60
C LEU A 153 3.10 5.25 -7.13
N ALA A 154 3.19 4.95 -8.42
CA ALA A 154 2.31 3.98 -9.08
C ALA A 154 2.34 2.59 -8.43
N GLU A 155 3.49 2.15 -7.93
CA GLU A 155 3.62 0.86 -7.24
C GLU A 155 2.87 0.83 -5.90
N TYR A 156 2.85 1.97 -5.16
CA TYR A 156 2.08 2.10 -3.92
C TYR A 156 0.58 2.09 -4.21
N CYS A 157 0.15 2.79 -5.26
CA CYS A 157 -1.25 2.75 -5.71
C CYS A 157 -1.71 1.33 -6.09
N ARG A 158 -0.85 0.56 -6.78
CA ARG A 158 -1.16 -0.84 -7.13
C ARG A 158 -1.31 -1.71 -5.88
N ALA A 159 -0.36 -1.58 -4.93
CA ALA A 159 -0.40 -2.31 -3.67
C ALA A 159 -1.64 -1.91 -2.84
N ALA A 160 -1.94 -0.62 -2.73
CA ALA A 160 -3.09 -0.10 -1.99
C ALA A 160 -4.42 -0.64 -2.55
N LYS A 161 -4.62 -0.62 -3.88
CA LYS A 161 -5.80 -1.20 -4.53
C LYS A 161 -6.00 -2.67 -4.17
N GLN A 162 -4.91 -3.45 -4.22
CA GLN A 162 -4.94 -4.88 -3.86
C GLN A 162 -5.24 -5.05 -2.36
N ASN A 163 -4.60 -4.27 -1.50
CA ASN A 163 -4.74 -4.37 -0.07
C ASN A 163 -6.15 -3.99 0.39
N PHE A 164 -6.71 -2.89 -0.10
CA PHE A 164 -8.09 -2.48 0.25
C PHE A 164 -9.11 -3.53 -0.16
N LYS A 165 -8.94 -4.11 -1.36
CA LYS A 165 -9.78 -5.24 -1.80
C LYS A 165 -9.67 -6.45 -0.85
N ASN A 166 -8.44 -6.81 -0.44
CA ASN A 166 -8.19 -7.95 0.46
C ASN A 166 -8.64 -7.67 1.91
N LEU A 167 -8.79 -6.40 2.27
CA LEU A 167 -9.35 -5.94 3.56
C LEU A 167 -10.88 -5.73 3.49
N CYS A 168 -11.51 -6.10 2.37
CA CYS A 168 -12.95 -5.94 2.14
C CYS A 168 -13.44 -4.49 2.34
N THR A 169 -12.63 -3.52 1.85
CA THR A 169 -12.94 -2.10 1.92
C THR A 169 -13.29 -1.61 0.53
N ASP A 170 -14.52 -1.16 0.33
CA ASP A 170 -15.10 -0.78 -0.96
C ASP A 170 -15.36 0.73 -1.10
N ASN A 171 -15.25 1.49 0.00
CA ASN A 171 -15.46 2.94 0.01
C ASN A 171 -14.15 3.75 -0.08
N ILE A 172 -13.08 3.17 -0.65
CA ILE A 172 -11.81 3.87 -0.92
C ILE A 172 -11.56 3.93 -2.43
N THR A 173 -11.42 5.13 -2.98
CA THR A 173 -10.91 5.33 -4.35
C THR A 173 -9.42 5.62 -4.30
N VAL A 174 -8.63 4.86 -5.06
CA VAL A 174 -7.19 5.07 -5.20
C VAL A 174 -6.90 5.91 -6.44
N THR A 175 -6.33 7.10 -6.22
CA THR A 175 -5.91 8.05 -7.24
C THR A 175 -4.39 8.08 -7.31
N HIS A 176 -3.84 7.83 -8.50
CA HIS A 176 -2.41 7.95 -8.76
C HIS A 176 -2.15 9.37 -9.24
N ASP A 177 -1.75 10.24 -8.35
CA ASP A 177 -1.48 11.65 -8.63
C ASP A 177 -0.54 12.25 -7.57
N ASP A 178 0.07 13.37 -7.89
CA ASP A 178 0.70 14.24 -6.91
C ASP A 178 -0.37 15.04 -6.15
N CYS A 179 -0.17 15.26 -4.87
CA CYS A 179 -1.16 15.92 -4.01
C CYS A 179 -1.47 17.37 -4.44
N ILE A 180 -0.47 18.10 -4.96
CA ILE A 180 -0.64 19.48 -5.43
C ILE A 180 -1.47 19.48 -6.71
N ASN A 181 -1.10 18.62 -7.66
CA ASN A 181 -1.81 18.45 -8.93
C ASN A 181 -3.26 17.98 -8.68
N PHE A 182 -3.45 17.04 -7.77
CA PHE A 182 -4.78 16.61 -7.35
C PHE A 182 -5.63 17.76 -6.82
N LEU A 183 -5.09 18.57 -5.89
CA LEU A 183 -5.83 19.70 -5.31
C LEU A 183 -6.17 20.78 -6.34
N GLN A 184 -5.27 21.04 -7.30
CA GLN A 184 -5.50 22.04 -8.34
C GLN A 184 -6.56 21.63 -9.39
N ASN A 185 -6.73 20.33 -9.61
CA ASN A 185 -7.64 19.78 -10.61
C ASN A 185 -8.91 19.16 -10.01
N ASN A 186 -9.13 19.32 -8.68
CA ASN A 186 -10.26 18.73 -8.00
C ASN A 186 -11.25 19.80 -7.56
N ASP A 187 -12.49 19.69 -8.04
CA ASP A 187 -13.60 20.59 -7.67
C ASP A 187 -14.41 20.11 -6.46
N ARG A 188 -14.05 18.97 -5.85
CA ARG A 188 -14.76 18.42 -4.71
C ARG A 188 -14.37 19.12 -3.42
N HIS A 189 -15.33 19.30 -2.53
CA HIS A 189 -15.11 19.76 -1.18
C HIS A 189 -15.24 18.59 -0.18
N PHE A 190 -14.20 18.37 0.64
CA PHE A 190 -14.12 17.26 1.58
C PHE A 190 -14.51 17.70 3.00
N GLN A 191 -15.10 16.78 3.76
CA GLN A 191 -15.30 17.03 5.20
C GLN A 191 -13.97 16.95 5.95
N ASN A 192 -13.07 16.05 5.53
CA ASN A 192 -11.76 15.90 6.14
C ASN A 192 -10.68 15.85 5.04
N ILE A 193 -9.59 16.58 5.28
CA ILE A 193 -8.35 16.48 4.51
C ILE A 193 -7.27 16.00 5.48
N TYR A 194 -6.61 14.90 5.14
CA TYR A 194 -5.46 14.39 5.87
C TYR A 194 -4.19 14.54 5.05
N ILE A 195 -3.11 14.95 5.70
CA ILE A 195 -1.79 15.07 5.07
C ILE A 195 -0.71 14.70 6.10
N ASP A 196 0.20 13.79 5.69
CA ASP A 196 1.38 13.35 6.44
C ASP A 196 2.63 13.67 5.61
N PRO A 197 3.10 14.93 5.63
CA PRO A 197 4.18 15.35 4.76
C PRO A 197 5.49 14.67 5.13
N ALA A 198 6.21 14.15 4.14
CA ALA A 198 7.51 13.56 4.32
C ALA A 198 8.55 14.63 4.63
N ARG A 199 9.57 14.28 5.40
CA ARG A 199 10.69 15.20 5.66
C ARG A 199 11.56 15.30 4.39
N ARG A 200 11.88 16.52 3.97
CA ARG A 200 12.91 16.74 2.96
C ARG A 200 14.28 16.49 3.61
N GLY A 201 15.04 15.55 3.09
CA GLY A 201 16.43 15.48 3.50
C GLY A 201 17.09 14.12 3.32
N SER A 202 18.05 14.10 2.41
CA SER A 202 19.10 13.10 2.28
C SER A 202 20.28 13.33 3.24
N CYS A 203 20.29 14.41 4.02
CA CYS A 203 21.34 14.74 4.97
C CYS A 203 20.78 14.82 6.38
N ASN A 204 21.43 14.17 7.33
CA ASN A 204 21.23 14.06 8.78
C ASN A 204 20.93 15.38 9.56
N LYS A 205 20.41 16.42 8.91
CA LYS A 205 19.95 17.61 9.60
C LYS A 205 18.59 17.31 10.24
N ARG A 206 18.49 17.51 11.53
CA ARG A 206 17.21 17.50 12.26
C ARG A 206 16.40 18.67 11.76
N ILE A 207 15.45 18.41 10.88
CA ILE A 207 14.53 19.41 10.34
C ILE A 207 13.44 19.60 11.40
N PHE A 208 13.27 20.82 11.89
CA PHE A 208 12.30 21.16 12.93
C PHE A 208 11.14 22.02 12.40
N ALA A 209 11.21 22.47 11.16
CA ALA A 209 10.26 23.39 10.56
C ALA A 209 9.28 22.67 9.61
N ILE A 210 8.02 23.03 9.65
CA ILE A 210 6.94 22.43 8.85
C ILE A 210 7.04 22.84 7.37
N ASP A 211 7.67 23.98 7.07
CA ASP A 211 7.93 24.49 5.72
C ASP A 211 9.01 23.71 4.97
N GLU A 212 9.84 22.95 5.70
CA GLU A 212 10.87 22.07 5.11
C GLU A 212 10.34 20.66 4.80
N CYS A 213 9.05 20.41 4.96
CA CYS A 213 8.41 19.15 4.63
C CYS A 213 8.01 19.09 3.15
N GLU A 214 7.75 17.90 2.65
CA GLU A 214 7.23 17.67 1.31
C GLU A 214 5.94 16.82 1.37
N PRO A 215 4.82 17.36 0.87
CA PRO A 215 4.64 18.71 0.34
C PRO A 215 4.79 19.80 1.41
N ASN A 216 5.10 21.04 0.99
CA ASN A 216 5.14 22.19 1.90
C ASN A 216 3.71 22.58 2.29
N VAL A 217 3.35 22.19 3.52
CA VAL A 217 1.97 22.37 4.02
C VAL A 217 1.59 23.85 4.16
N ILE A 218 2.55 24.73 4.49
CA ILE A 218 2.28 26.16 4.65
C ILE A 218 1.82 26.77 3.32
N GLU A 219 2.51 26.44 2.23
CA GLU A 219 2.14 26.89 0.88
C GLU A 219 0.79 26.31 0.43
N LEU A 220 0.44 25.12 0.91
CA LEU A 220 -0.82 24.48 0.56
C LEU A 220 -2.03 24.97 1.36
N MET A 221 -1.83 25.61 2.51
CA MET A 221 -2.92 26.01 3.41
C MET A 221 -4.06 26.77 2.73
N PRO A 222 -3.81 27.77 1.83
CA PRO A 222 -4.90 28.48 1.17
C PRO A 222 -5.80 27.57 0.34
N VAL A 223 -5.23 26.58 -0.36
CA VAL A 223 -5.97 25.62 -1.18
C VAL A 223 -6.67 24.58 -0.30
N LEU A 224 -6.01 24.11 0.76
CA LEU A 224 -6.60 23.17 1.70
C LEU A 224 -7.88 23.75 2.38
N PHE A 225 -7.86 25.05 2.75
CA PHE A 225 -9.04 25.71 3.31
C PHE A 225 -10.19 25.89 2.29
N GLN A 226 -9.86 25.97 1.00
CA GLN A 226 -10.88 26.04 -0.06
C GLN A 226 -11.49 24.66 -0.34
N CYS A 227 -10.69 23.57 -0.19
CA CYS A 227 -11.10 22.22 -0.55
C CYS A 227 -11.69 21.43 0.60
N GLY A 228 -11.52 21.85 1.86
CA GLY A 228 -11.97 21.07 2.99
C GLY A 228 -12.39 21.83 4.22
N LYS A 229 -13.26 21.20 5.01
CA LYS A 229 -13.81 21.77 6.24
C LYS A 229 -12.90 21.52 7.45
N ARG A 230 -12.28 20.33 7.53
CA ARG A 230 -11.34 19.95 8.58
C ARG A 230 -10.03 19.52 7.95
N ILE A 231 -8.93 20.11 8.37
CA ILE A 231 -7.59 19.78 7.93
C ILE A 231 -6.85 19.11 9.09
N ILE A 232 -6.31 17.93 8.86
CA ILE A 232 -5.56 17.13 9.81
C ILE A 232 -4.15 16.95 9.26
N ILE A 233 -3.18 17.55 9.91
CA ILE A 233 -1.78 17.49 9.51
C ILE A 233 -1.03 16.66 10.54
N LYS A 234 -0.40 15.57 10.10
CA LYS A 234 0.50 14.80 10.95
C LYS A 234 1.87 15.43 10.90
N VAL A 235 2.37 15.83 12.05
CA VAL A 235 3.72 16.39 12.20
C VAL A 235 4.60 15.49 13.05
N SER A 236 5.91 15.59 12.85
CA SER A 236 6.90 14.90 13.70
C SER A 236 6.82 15.45 15.14
N PRO A 237 7.01 14.60 16.18
CA PRO A 237 7.08 15.07 17.57
C PRO A 237 8.22 16.06 17.85
N MET A 238 9.15 16.25 16.90
CA MET A 238 10.28 17.19 16.99
C MET A 238 9.98 18.56 16.37
N VAL A 239 8.76 18.81 15.90
CA VAL A 239 8.35 20.10 15.35
C VAL A 239 8.19 21.11 16.49
N ASP A 240 8.74 22.32 16.31
CA ASP A 240 8.51 23.43 17.21
C ASP A 240 7.07 23.93 17.04
N ILE A 241 6.23 23.60 18.02
CA ILE A 241 4.80 23.97 18.02
C ILE A 241 4.64 25.50 18.05
N THR A 242 5.51 26.21 18.79
CA THR A 242 5.42 27.67 18.94
C THR A 242 5.72 28.37 17.61
N ALA A 243 6.77 27.92 16.91
CA ALA A 243 7.12 28.43 15.59
C ALA A 243 6.09 28.05 14.52
N THR A 244 5.34 26.96 14.72
CA THR A 244 4.32 26.49 13.77
C THR A 244 2.99 27.26 13.91
N LEU A 245 2.71 27.82 15.10
CA LEU A 245 1.46 28.54 15.40
C LEU A 245 1.61 30.06 15.31
N SER A 246 2.82 30.58 15.10
CA SER A 246 3.11 32.00 14.88
C SER A 246 2.99 32.36 13.40
#